data_45e54138e8587ca9f084b8b9a118e482
#
_entry.id   45e54138e8587ca9f084b8b9a118e482
#
_cell.length_a   1.000
_cell.length_b   1.000
_cell.length_c   1.000
_cell.angle_alpha   90.00
_cell.angle_beta   90.00
_cell.angle_gamma   90.00
#
_symmetry.space_group_name_H-M   'P 1'
#
loop_
_entity.id
_entity.type
_entity.pdbx_description
1 polymer ?
#
loop_
_entity_poly.entity_id
_entity_poly.type
_entity_poly.pdbx_seq_one_letter_code
_entity_poly.pdbx_strand_id
1 'polypeptide(L)'
;MKTANKYLIAVTAMLGTLMEVIDTSVANVALPHMAGTYSAGVDEVTWVITSYLVANAVVLPITGFLGNYFGRKRFFLSCLVLFSIASFGSGAAPTLWFLIVMRVIQGFAGGAMVPMSQAILLESFPKEEHGKAMALFSVGVIFGPIIGPALGGWITDNWTWPWIFFINIPLGLVALVLGYFFIEDPSYMKRPEGRVDYWSFLFIAMGLGSLEVMLNRGDRYDWFHSNFIKTFAVLAALGIALFLWRSLTAENPLVDLSIMKNREYATGTTLMFLLGFGLYGSFVALPLFAQNLMGYTATWAGLVLSPGGIASLVAVFFVGNLMGKIDTRLMVTVGVVLNIVSMALLVSVDLHVSFSYLMWTRCLQGFGMGCLFVPVAVSSYSRIPPEKIGQATGLFNLLRNEGGSVGIALTTTVLSHRSQFHQERLVEHLTPFNPAYRETLAQTAHGLFATAGLDPSTMKQLSIGLLYGEVQRQAAVLAFVDVFWMLMLIFAAILPLILLLRGKTGGQAAGIH
;
A
#
# COMPACT_ATOMS: atom_id res chain seq x y z
N MET A 1 -36.03 -6.59 -3.46
CA MET A 1 -34.94 -6.28 -4.38
C MET A 1 -35.18 -7.07 -5.66
N LYS A 2 -35.51 -6.40 -6.78
CA LYS A 2 -35.42 -7.03 -8.09
C LYS A 2 -33.99 -7.55 -8.19
N THR A 3 -33.80 -8.76 -8.65
CA THR A 3 -32.53 -9.47 -8.79
C THR A 3 -31.57 -8.73 -9.72
N ALA A 4 -31.13 -7.53 -9.28
CA ALA A 4 -29.96 -6.91 -9.89
C ALA A 4 -28.84 -7.94 -9.78
N ASN A 5 -28.27 -8.30 -10.90
CA ASN A 5 -27.27 -9.35 -10.94
C ASN A 5 -26.10 -8.96 -10.03
N LYS A 6 -25.99 -9.59 -8.86
CA LYS A 6 -24.95 -9.29 -7.85
C LYS A 6 -23.53 -9.27 -8.42
N TYR A 7 -23.30 -10.01 -9.50
CA TYR A 7 -22.03 -10.02 -10.22
C TYR A 7 -21.80 -8.72 -11.02
N LEU A 8 -22.84 -8.09 -11.56
CA LEU A 8 -22.69 -6.78 -12.22
C LEU A 8 -22.40 -5.66 -11.21
N ILE A 9 -23.01 -5.75 -10.02
CA ILE A 9 -22.64 -4.86 -8.91
C ILE A 9 -21.18 -5.10 -8.52
N ALA A 10 -20.73 -6.35 -8.46
CA ALA A 10 -19.34 -6.68 -8.15
C ALA A 10 -18.37 -6.11 -9.18
N VAL A 11 -18.67 -6.27 -10.48
CA VAL A 11 -17.84 -5.68 -11.56
C VAL A 11 -17.77 -4.15 -11.43
N THR A 12 -18.89 -3.49 -11.14
CA THR A 12 -18.92 -2.03 -10.95
C THR A 12 -18.04 -1.59 -9.78
N ALA A 13 -18.17 -2.25 -8.64
CA ALA A 13 -17.38 -1.97 -7.45
C ALA A 13 -15.88 -2.27 -7.68
N MET A 14 -15.56 -3.35 -8.39
CA MET A 14 -14.19 -3.68 -8.79
C MET A 14 -13.58 -2.63 -9.70
N LEU A 15 -14.32 -2.12 -10.70
CA LEU A 15 -13.83 -1.07 -11.59
C LEU A 15 -13.46 0.21 -10.81
N GLY A 16 -14.29 0.62 -9.86
CA GLY A 16 -13.98 1.76 -8.99
C GLY A 16 -12.70 1.52 -8.17
N THR A 17 -12.57 0.35 -7.54
CA THR A 17 -11.35 -0.01 -6.80
C THR A 17 -10.12 -0.09 -7.71
N LEU A 18 -10.27 -0.69 -8.89
CA LEU A 18 -9.18 -0.86 -9.87
C LEU A 18 -8.67 0.49 -10.37
N MET A 19 -9.57 1.45 -10.65
CA MET A 19 -9.19 2.81 -11.08
C MET A 19 -8.30 3.49 -10.04
N GLU A 20 -8.69 3.45 -8.76
CA GLU A 20 -7.92 4.07 -7.67
C GLU A 20 -6.54 3.43 -7.53
N VAL A 21 -6.49 2.09 -7.53
CA VAL A 21 -5.24 1.36 -7.28
C VAL A 21 -4.29 1.41 -8.48
N ILE A 22 -4.80 1.42 -9.71
CA ILE A 22 -3.98 1.66 -10.91
C ILE A 22 -3.41 3.07 -10.90
N ASP A 23 -4.24 4.09 -10.63
CA ASP A 23 -3.84 5.49 -10.64
C ASP A 23 -2.67 5.76 -9.68
N THR A 24 -2.76 5.25 -8.44
CA THR A 24 -1.67 5.38 -7.46
C THR A 24 -0.39 4.68 -7.88
N SER A 25 -0.51 3.52 -8.50
CA SER A 25 0.64 2.72 -8.92
C SER A 25 1.35 3.28 -10.15
N VAL A 26 0.57 3.73 -11.16
CA VAL A 26 1.09 4.26 -12.43
C VAL A 26 1.76 5.63 -12.23
N ALA A 27 1.21 6.48 -11.35
CA ALA A 27 1.74 7.83 -11.09
C ALA A 27 3.19 7.81 -10.59
N ASN A 28 3.59 6.80 -9.81
CA ASN A 28 4.95 6.65 -9.31
C ASN A 28 5.98 6.50 -10.45
N VAL A 29 5.63 5.77 -11.51
CA VAL A 29 6.53 5.53 -12.65
C VAL A 29 6.73 6.78 -13.50
N ALA A 30 5.72 7.65 -13.56
CA ALA A 30 5.74 8.86 -14.38
C ALA A 30 6.43 10.06 -13.73
N LEU A 31 6.80 10.01 -12.44
CA LEU A 31 7.42 11.13 -11.73
C LEU A 31 8.63 11.75 -12.44
N PRO A 32 9.62 10.99 -12.98
CA PRO A 32 10.75 11.58 -13.67
C PRO A 32 10.34 12.38 -14.92
N HIS A 33 9.33 11.89 -15.66
CA HIS A 33 8.80 12.57 -16.82
C HIS A 33 8.07 13.89 -16.47
N MET A 34 7.31 13.87 -15.36
CA MET A 34 6.66 15.08 -14.82
C MET A 34 7.71 16.10 -14.36
N ALA A 35 8.78 15.66 -13.67
CA ALA A 35 9.88 16.53 -13.26
C ALA A 35 10.51 17.24 -14.46
N GLY A 36 10.79 16.50 -15.54
CA GLY A 36 11.31 17.06 -16.78
C GLY A 36 10.34 18.05 -17.44
N THR A 37 9.04 17.71 -17.52
CA THR A 37 8.02 18.57 -18.15
C THR A 37 7.86 19.92 -17.44
N TYR A 38 7.85 19.91 -16.10
CA TYR A 38 7.67 21.13 -15.31
C TYR A 38 8.97 21.80 -14.89
N SER A 39 10.12 21.29 -15.32
CA SER A 39 11.45 21.74 -14.87
C SER A 39 11.54 21.83 -13.35
N ALA A 40 10.90 20.87 -12.67
CA ALA A 40 10.76 20.83 -11.22
C ALA A 40 11.79 19.88 -10.59
N GLY A 41 12.24 20.22 -9.39
CA GLY A 41 13.07 19.31 -8.61
C GLY A 41 12.32 18.06 -8.16
N VAL A 42 13.07 16.99 -7.85
CA VAL A 42 12.47 15.72 -7.36
C VAL A 42 11.63 15.95 -6.09
N ASP A 43 12.02 16.93 -5.25
CA ASP A 43 11.28 17.32 -4.06
C ASP A 43 9.89 17.88 -4.37
N GLU A 44 9.83 18.70 -5.42
CA GLU A 44 8.60 19.36 -5.80
C GLU A 44 7.63 18.38 -6.47
N VAL A 45 8.14 17.57 -7.39
CA VAL A 45 7.28 16.65 -8.16
C VAL A 45 6.71 15.52 -7.30
N THR A 46 7.40 15.09 -6.24
CA THR A 46 6.86 14.08 -5.33
C THR A 46 5.63 14.54 -4.54
N TRP A 47 5.34 15.86 -4.49
CA TRP A 47 4.07 16.35 -3.96
C TRP A 47 2.85 15.88 -4.76
N VAL A 48 3.01 15.52 -6.01
CA VAL A 48 1.95 14.91 -6.84
C VAL A 48 1.41 13.62 -6.21
N ILE A 49 2.28 12.81 -5.60
CA ILE A 49 1.89 11.59 -4.91
C ILE A 49 1.48 11.88 -3.46
N THR A 50 2.30 12.66 -2.74
CA THR A 50 2.03 12.97 -1.33
C THR A 50 0.68 13.64 -1.14
N SER A 51 0.32 14.62 -1.98
CA SER A 51 -0.97 15.32 -1.89
C SER A 51 -2.17 14.39 -2.13
N TYR A 52 -2.05 13.44 -3.03
CA TYR A 52 -3.06 12.42 -3.26
C TYR A 52 -3.22 11.52 -2.02
N LEU A 53 -2.12 11.00 -1.47
CA LEU A 53 -2.14 10.12 -0.29
C LEU A 53 -2.71 10.83 0.95
N VAL A 54 -2.33 12.08 1.17
CA VAL A 54 -2.88 12.92 2.24
C VAL A 54 -4.41 13.05 2.10
N ALA A 55 -4.90 13.40 0.92
CA ALA A 55 -6.34 13.55 0.69
C ALA A 55 -7.09 12.21 0.82
N ASN A 56 -6.48 11.12 0.35
CA ASN A 56 -6.98 9.75 0.49
C ASN A 56 -7.12 9.37 1.97
N ALA A 57 -6.06 9.55 2.78
CA ALA A 57 -6.07 9.23 4.20
C ALA A 57 -7.15 10.00 4.98
N VAL A 58 -7.35 11.28 4.66
CA VAL A 58 -8.35 12.14 5.32
C VAL A 58 -9.78 11.66 5.04
N VAL A 59 -10.08 11.20 3.84
CA VAL A 59 -11.45 10.82 3.46
C VAL A 59 -11.83 9.42 3.93
N LEU A 60 -10.86 8.51 4.05
CA LEU A 60 -11.12 7.10 4.39
C LEU A 60 -12.02 6.92 5.63
N PRO A 61 -11.76 7.52 6.79
CA PRO A 61 -12.55 7.29 7.99
C PRO A 61 -13.95 7.92 7.91
N ILE A 62 -14.13 8.96 7.12
CA ILE A 62 -15.42 9.66 6.98
C ILE A 62 -16.31 9.11 5.86
N THR A 63 -15.78 8.20 5.04
CA THR A 63 -16.48 7.62 3.88
C THR A 63 -17.81 7.00 4.27
N GLY A 64 -17.86 6.28 5.39
CA GLY A 64 -19.09 5.66 5.87
C GLY A 64 -20.16 6.67 6.26
N PHE A 65 -19.77 7.78 6.89
CA PHE A 65 -20.68 8.88 7.21
C PHE A 65 -21.21 9.54 5.93
N LEU A 66 -20.32 9.88 5.00
CA LEU A 66 -20.71 10.51 3.71
C LEU A 66 -21.63 9.59 2.89
N GLY A 67 -21.33 8.29 2.87
CA GLY A 67 -22.17 7.29 2.20
C GLY A 67 -23.56 7.16 2.83
N ASN A 68 -23.68 7.27 4.15
CA ASN A 68 -24.98 7.28 4.82
C ASN A 68 -25.74 8.60 4.64
N TYR A 69 -25.01 9.73 4.59
CA TYR A 69 -25.60 11.07 4.46
C TYR A 69 -26.17 11.33 3.06
N PHE A 70 -25.38 11.06 2.02
CA PHE A 70 -25.76 11.30 0.62
C PHE A 70 -26.51 10.13 -0.03
N GLY A 71 -26.46 8.95 0.56
CA GLY A 71 -26.83 7.67 -0.05
C GLY A 71 -25.61 7.02 -0.73
N ARG A 72 -25.49 5.71 -0.63
CA ARG A 72 -24.32 4.98 -1.15
C ARG A 72 -24.17 5.10 -2.66
N LYS A 73 -25.26 4.91 -3.38
CA LYS A 73 -25.30 5.06 -4.84
C LYS A 73 -24.83 6.44 -5.26
N ARG A 74 -25.49 7.48 -4.74
CA ARG A 74 -25.18 8.87 -5.15
C ARG A 74 -23.75 9.24 -4.80
N PHE A 75 -23.31 8.89 -3.59
CA PHE A 75 -21.96 9.20 -3.14
C PHE A 75 -20.90 8.48 -3.98
N PHE A 76 -21.06 7.18 -4.24
CA PHE A 76 -20.13 6.40 -5.07
C PHE A 76 -20.05 6.94 -6.51
N LEU A 77 -21.20 7.23 -7.13
CA LEU A 77 -21.24 7.83 -8.48
C LEU A 77 -20.61 9.23 -8.51
N SER A 78 -20.84 10.05 -7.48
CA SER A 78 -20.19 11.37 -7.36
C SER A 78 -18.66 11.24 -7.24
N CYS A 79 -18.17 10.26 -6.49
CA CYS A 79 -16.73 9.97 -6.41
C CYS A 79 -16.16 9.55 -7.77
N LEU A 80 -16.83 8.67 -8.51
CA LEU A 80 -16.42 8.27 -9.86
C LEU A 80 -16.34 9.46 -10.83
N VAL A 81 -17.34 10.34 -10.81
CA VAL A 81 -17.36 11.57 -11.64
C VAL A 81 -16.22 12.50 -11.24
N LEU A 82 -16.11 12.80 -9.93
CA LEU A 82 -15.09 13.71 -9.42
C LEU A 82 -13.68 13.18 -9.69
N PHE A 83 -13.46 11.89 -9.50
CA PHE A 83 -12.19 11.22 -9.82
C PHE A 83 -11.85 11.34 -11.30
N SER A 84 -12.82 11.10 -12.19
CA SER A 84 -12.61 11.18 -13.65
C SER A 84 -12.32 12.61 -14.11
N ILE A 85 -13.03 13.61 -13.55
CA ILE A 85 -12.78 15.04 -13.83
C ILE A 85 -11.39 15.45 -13.33
N ALA A 86 -11.04 15.08 -12.11
CA ALA A 86 -9.74 15.39 -11.54
C ALA A 86 -8.61 14.66 -12.29
N SER A 87 -8.85 13.43 -12.76
CA SER A 87 -7.93 12.70 -13.62
C SER A 87 -7.70 13.40 -14.97
N PHE A 88 -8.78 13.86 -15.61
CA PHE A 88 -8.66 14.68 -16.82
C PHE A 88 -7.86 15.96 -16.54
N GLY A 89 -8.19 16.67 -15.46
CA GLY A 89 -7.46 17.87 -15.04
C GLY A 89 -5.97 17.61 -14.75
N SER A 90 -5.65 16.46 -14.16
CA SER A 90 -4.27 16.03 -13.93
C SER A 90 -3.49 15.80 -15.23
N GLY A 91 -4.11 15.12 -16.20
CA GLY A 91 -3.49 14.90 -17.51
C GLY A 91 -3.37 16.17 -18.36
N ALA A 92 -4.25 17.14 -18.17
CA ALA A 92 -4.26 18.42 -18.88
C ALA A 92 -3.58 19.56 -18.10
N ALA A 93 -2.87 19.26 -17.01
CA ALA A 93 -2.34 20.26 -16.09
C ALA A 93 -1.27 21.16 -16.75
N PRO A 94 -1.47 22.48 -16.78
CA PRO A 94 -0.51 23.41 -17.38
C PRO A 94 0.69 23.70 -16.46
N THR A 95 0.54 23.49 -15.15
CA THR A 95 1.56 23.74 -14.13
C THR A 95 1.57 22.64 -13.07
N LEU A 96 2.71 22.47 -12.40
CA LEU A 96 2.85 21.51 -11.29
C LEU A 96 1.84 21.78 -10.16
N TRP A 97 1.59 23.05 -9.82
CA TRP A 97 0.63 23.42 -8.78
C TRP A 97 -0.80 23.03 -9.15
N PHE A 98 -1.18 23.22 -10.40
CA PHE A 98 -2.49 22.79 -10.88
C PHE A 98 -2.62 21.26 -10.79
N LEU A 99 -1.58 20.53 -11.20
CA LEU A 99 -1.51 19.08 -11.06
C LEU A 99 -1.69 18.65 -9.60
N ILE A 100 -0.96 19.27 -8.65
CA ILE A 100 -1.07 18.98 -7.21
C ILE A 100 -2.52 19.21 -6.71
N VAL A 101 -3.15 20.30 -7.09
CA VAL A 101 -4.55 20.58 -6.71
C VAL A 101 -5.50 19.51 -7.27
N MET A 102 -5.34 19.12 -8.53
CA MET A 102 -6.13 18.03 -9.11
C MET A 102 -5.89 16.70 -8.38
N ARG A 103 -4.66 16.44 -7.97
CA ARG A 103 -4.31 15.25 -7.17
C ARG A 103 -4.97 15.24 -5.79
N VAL A 104 -5.10 16.38 -5.12
CA VAL A 104 -5.88 16.49 -3.87
C VAL A 104 -7.34 16.11 -4.10
N ILE A 105 -7.96 16.65 -5.14
CA ILE A 105 -9.36 16.36 -5.48
C ILE A 105 -9.53 14.88 -5.84
N GLN A 106 -8.61 14.35 -6.64
CA GLN A 106 -8.58 12.95 -7.06
C GLN A 106 -8.37 12.00 -5.87
N GLY A 107 -7.46 12.34 -4.94
CA GLY A 107 -7.21 11.57 -3.73
C GLY A 107 -8.42 11.52 -2.79
N PHE A 108 -9.14 12.64 -2.65
CA PHE A 108 -10.39 12.69 -1.90
C PHE A 108 -11.47 11.79 -2.52
N ALA A 109 -11.65 11.83 -3.83
CA ALA A 109 -12.62 10.99 -4.52
C ALA A 109 -12.21 9.51 -4.51
N GLY A 110 -10.94 9.20 -4.82
CA GLY A 110 -10.39 7.85 -4.87
C GLY A 110 -10.40 7.14 -3.52
N GLY A 111 -9.98 7.83 -2.46
CA GLY A 111 -9.97 7.27 -1.12
C GLY A 111 -11.34 6.83 -0.61
N ALA A 112 -12.42 7.47 -1.08
CA ALA A 112 -13.77 7.03 -0.78
C ALA A 112 -14.22 5.80 -1.60
N MET A 113 -13.67 5.61 -2.81
CA MET A 113 -14.16 4.57 -3.74
C MET A 113 -13.89 3.16 -3.22
N VAL A 114 -12.72 2.89 -2.65
CA VAL A 114 -12.34 1.55 -2.14
C VAL A 114 -13.23 1.07 -1.00
N PRO A 115 -13.40 1.79 0.13
CA PRO A 115 -14.27 1.36 1.20
C PRO A 115 -15.75 1.32 0.80
N MET A 116 -16.20 2.22 -0.09
CA MET A 116 -17.55 2.17 -0.62
C MET A 116 -17.79 0.94 -1.50
N SER A 117 -16.85 0.59 -2.37
CA SER A 117 -16.90 -0.65 -3.17
C SER A 117 -17.01 -1.88 -2.26
N GLN A 118 -16.21 -1.93 -1.20
CA GLN A 118 -16.24 -3.01 -0.23
C GLN A 118 -17.58 -3.09 0.52
N ALA A 119 -18.12 -1.94 0.94
CA ALA A 119 -19.43 -1.88 1.60
C ALA A 119 -20.56 -2.32 0.67
N ILE A 120 -20.61 -1.83 -0.57
CA ILE A 120 -21.60 -2.20 -1.59
C ILE A 120 -21.57 -3.71 -1.84
N LEU A 121 -20.37 -4.31 -1.94
CA LEU A 121 -20.23 -5.75 -2.14
C LEU A 121 -20.77 -6.55 -0.95
N LEU A 122 -20.38 -6.20 0.28
CA LEU A 122 -20.85 -6.88 1.49
C LEU A 122 -22.37 -6.80 1.66
N GLU A 123 -23.00 -5.74 1.19
CA GLU A 123 -24.45 -5.55 1.25
C GLU A 123 -25.21 -6.23 0.11
N SER A 124 -24.55 -6.41 -1.04
CA SER A 124 -25.16 -7.02 -2.23
C SER A 124 -25.12 -8.56 -2.20
N PHE A 125 -24.22 -9.14 -1.39
CA PHE A 125 -24.07 -10.59 -1.26
C PHE A 125 -24.62 -11.09 0.08
N PRO A 126 -25.28 -12.28 0.13
CA PRO A 126 -25.67 -12.90 1.39
C PRO A 126 -24.42 -13.23 2.24
N LYS A 127 -24.60 -13.29 3.56
CA LYS A 127 -23.48 -13.50 4.52
C LYS A 127 -22.65 -14.75 4.23
N GLU A 128 -23.30 -15.82 3.73
CA GLU A 128 -22.67 -17.08 3.35
C GLU A 128 -21.72 -16.93 2.15
N GLU A 129 -21.93 -15.89 1.34
CA GLU A 129 -21.14 -15.61 0.14
C GLU A 129 -20.17 -14.41 0.33
N HIS A 130 -20.04 -13.86 1.53
CA HIS A 130 -19.10 -12.76 1.79
C HIS A 130 -17.65 -13.11 1.45
N GLY A 131 -17.26 -14.39 1.58
CA GLY A 131 -15.96 -14.90 1.12
C GLY A 131 -15.75 -14.66 -0.38
N LYS A 132 -16.78 -14.97 -1.20
CA LYS A 132 -16.73 -14.74 -2.66
C LYS A 132 -16.74 -13.25 -2.99
N ALA A 133 -17.55 -12.46 -2.28
CA ALA A 133 -17.61 -11.00 -2.46
C ALA A 133 -16.24 -10.35 -2.18
N MET A 134 -15.60 -10.75 -1.09
CA MET A 134 -14.26 -10.25 -0.73
C MET A 134 -13.17 -10.78 -1.67
N ALA A 135 -13.31 -11.98 -2.18
CA ALA A 135 -12.41 -12.51 -3.22
C ALA A 135 -12.50 -11.66 -4.50
N LEU A 136 -13.69 -11.33 -4.97
CA LEU A 136 -13.89 -10.44 -6.12
C LEU A 136 -13.32 -9.04 -5.87
N PHE A 137 -13.57 -8.46 -4.69
CA PHE A 137 -12.99 -7.17 -4.31
C PHE A 137 -11.45 -7.20 -4.33
N SER A 138 -10.86 -8.28 -3.81
CA SER A 138 -9.41 -8.45 -3.75
C SER A 138 -8.75 -8.48 -5.12
N VAL A 139 -9.46 -8.94 -6.16
CA VAL A 139 -8.97 -8.87 -7.54
C VAL A 139 -8.63 -7.43 -7.91
N GLY A 140 -9.55 -6.48 -7.67
CA GLY A 140 -9.31 -5.06 -7.96
C GLY A 140 -8.11 -4.50 -7.20
N VAL A 141 -8.00 -4.83 -5.90
CA VAL A 141 -6.91 -4.34 -5.04
C VAL A 141 -5.54 -4.91 -5.42
N ILE A 142 -5.48 -6.18 -5.82
CA ILE A 142 -4.22 -6.88 -6.12
C ILE A 142 -3.75 -6.59 -7.55
N PHE A 143 -4.67 -6.42 -8.50
CA PHE A 143 -4.33 -6.21 -9.91
C PHE A 143 -3.61 -4.87 -10.14
N GLY A 144 -4.00 -3.82 -9.42
CA GLY A 144 -3.46 -2.48 -9.58
C GLY A 144 -1.93 -2.41 -9.40
N PRO A 145 -1.37 -2.83 -8.27
CA PRO A 145 0.07 -2.80 -8.03
C PRO A 145 0.89 -3.70 -8.97
N ILE A 146 0.26 -4.73 -9.57
CA ILE A 146 0.91 -5.64 -10.51
C ILE A 146 0.98 -5.02 -11.89
N ILE A 147 -0.14 -4.55 -12.39
CA ILE A 147 -0.27 -4.03 -13.76
C ILE A 147 0.20 -2.58 -13.84
N GLY A 148 -0.01 -1.80 -12.76
CA GLY A 148 0.26 -0.36 -12.74
C GLY A 148 1.66 0.02 -13.23
N PRO A 149 2.75 -0.50 -12.65
CA PRO A 149 4.10 -0.14 -13.07
C PRO A 149 4.40 -0.52 -14.53
N ALA A 150 3.95 -1.70 -14.98
CA ALA A 150 4.13 -2.15 -16.36
C ALA A 150 3.32 -1.30 -17.34
N LEU A 151 2.06 -1.02 -17.01
CA LEU A 151 1.19 -0.17 -17.83
C LEU A 151 1.68 1.27 -17.85
N GLY A 152 2.09 1.80 -16.69
CA GLY A 152 2.62 3.16 -16.57
C GLY A 152 3.90 3.36 -17.35
N GLY A 153 4.83 2.41 -17.24
CA GLY A 153 6.07 2.41 -18.04
C GLY A 153 5.77 2.35 -19.53
N TRP A 154 4.93 1.41 -19.95
CA TRP A 154 4.56 1.29 -21.36
C TRP A 154 3.90 2.56 -21.92
N ILE A 155 3.00 3.18 -21.15
CA ILE A 155 2.35 4.44 -21.55
C ILE A 155 3.38 5.57 -21.67
N THR A 156 4.26 5.73 -20.68
CA THR A 156 5.24 6.82 -20.67
C THR A 156 6.32 6.66 -21.74
N ASP A 157 6.68 5.42 -22.10
CA ASP A 157 7.70 5.13 -23.10
C ASP A 157 7.17 5.25 -24.54
N ASN A 158 5.90 4.88 -24.79
CA ASN A 158 5.33 4.84 -26.14
C ASN A 158 4.43 6.03 -26.47
N TRP A 159 3.85 6.69 -25.46
CA TRP A 159 3.02 7.87 -25.60
C TRP A 159 3.60 9.02 -24.78
N THR A 160 2.77 9.72 -24.00
CA THR A 160 3.20 10.76 -23.08
C THR A 160 2.66 10.51 -21.68
N TRP A 161 3.38 10.99 -20.64
CA TRP A 161 2.97 10.75 -19.26
C TRP A 161 1.51 11.19 -18.91
N PRO A 162 0.88 12.23 -19.50
CA PRO A 162 -0.50 12.57 -19.20
C PRO A 162 -1.51 11.45 -19.44
N TRP A 163 -1.21 10.52 -20.35
CA TRP A 163 -2.08 9.39 -20.65
C TRP A 163 -2.28 8.43 -19.49
N ILE A 164 -1.36 8.42 -18.49
CA ILE A 164 -1.56 7.65 -17.26
C ILE A 164 -2.83 8.09 -16.50
N PHE A 165 -3.20 9.37 -16.64
CA PHE A 165 -4.42 9.92 -16.07
C PHE A 165 -5.63 9.74 -16.98
N PHE A 166 -5.45 9.94 -18.29
CA PHE A 166 -6.56 9.81 -19.24
C PHE A 166 -7.14 8.41 -19.34
N ILE A 167 -6.35 7.35 -19.05
CA ILE A 167 -6.84 5.96 -19.02
C ILE A 167 -7.96 5.73 -17.99
N ASN A 168 -8.05 6.55 -16.95
CA ASN A 168 -9.10 6.48 -15.93
C ASN A 168 -10.46 6.93 -16.48
N ILE A 169 -10.50 7.75 -17.52
CA ILE A 169 -11.75 8.34 -18.04
C ILE A 169 -12.65 7.25 -18.65
N PRO A 170 -12.21 6.42 -19.61
CA PRO A 170 -13.05 5.35 -20.15
C PRO A 170 -13.48 4.33 -19.09
N LEU A 171 -12.57 3.99 -18.16
CA LEU A 171 -12.89 3.10 -17.05
C LEU A 171 -13.96 3.70 -16.13
N GLY A 172 -13.81 4.99 -15.80
CA GLY A 172 -14.76 5.73 -14.99
C GLY A 172 -16.13 5.85 -15.64
N LEU A 173 -16.18 6.08 -16.95
CA LEU A 173 -17.43 6.13 -17.69
C LEU A 173 -18.17 4.79 -17.65
N VAL A 174 -17.46 3.68 -17.88
CA VAL A 174 -18.04 2.32 -17.79
C VAL A 174 -18.55 2.06 -16.37
N ALA A 175 -17.73 2.35 -15.34
CA ALA A 175 -18.13 2.18 -13.94
C ALA A 175 -19.33 3.05 -13.56
N LEU A 176 -19.40 4.29 -14.09
CA LEU A 176 -20.51 5.21 -13.86
C LEU A 176 -21.83 4.68 -14.47
N VAL A 177 -21.79 4.23 -15.73
CA VAL A 177 -22.96 3.66 -16.41
C VAL A 177 -23.47 2.42 -15.68
N LEU A 178 -22.57 1.47 -15.38
CA LEU A 178 -22.94 0.27 -14.63
C LEU A 178 -23.46 0.61 -13.22
N GLY A 179 -22.81 1.53 -12.52
CA GLY A 179 -23.21 1.96 -11.18
C GLY A 179 -24.59 2.64 -11.18
N TYR A 180 -24.88 3.44 -12.19
CA TYR A 180 -26.18 4.08 -12.34
C TYR A 180 -27.34 3.07 -12.46
N PHE A 181 -27.14 1.99 -13.23
CA PHE A 181 -28.19 0.99 -13.47
C PHE A 181 -28.27 -0.09 -12.39
N PHE A 182 -27.15 -0.49 -11.78
CA PHE A 182 -27.11 -1.69 -10.94
C PHE A 182 -26.93 -1.42 -9.44
N ILE A 183 -26.37 -0.28 -9.03
CA ILE A 183 -26.25 0.03 -7.61
C ILE A 183 -27.55 0.64 -7.09
N GLU A 184 -28.06 0.11 -5.98
CA GLU A 184 -29.24 0.63 -5.27
C GLU A 184 -28.87 0.90 -3.81
N ASP A 185 -29.53 1.91 -3.22
CA ASP A 185 -29.37 2.19 -1.79
C ASP A 185 -30.13 1.14 -0.96
N PRO A 186 -29.52 0.59 0.10
CA PRO A 186 -30.18 -0.36 0.97
C PRO A 186 -31.41 0.25 1.68
N SER A 187 -32.52 -0.53 1.79
CA SER A 187 -33.78 -0.07 2.39
C SER A 187 -33.70 0.29 3.88
N TYR A 188 -32.70 -0.25 4.59
CA TYR A 188 -32.47 0.04 6.01
C TYR A 188 -31.67 1.33 6.26
N MET A 189 -31.18 1.98 5.20
CA MET A 189 -30.35 3.16 5.34
C MET A 189 -31.15 4.33 5.89
N LYS A 190 -30.78 4.81 7.04
CA LYS A 190 -31.28 6.04 7.64
C LYS A 190 -30.25 7.15 7.44
N ARG A 191 -30.70 8.30 6.97
CA ARG A 191 -29.83 9.47 6.92
C ARG A 191 -29.51 9.90 8.33
N PRO A 192 -28.23 10.24 8.63
CA PRO A 192 -27.87 10.79 9.93
C PRO A 192 -28.69 12.06 10.21
N GLU A 193 -29.33 12.10 11.37
CA GLU A 193 -30.04 13.29 11.85
C GLU A 193 -29.01 14.19 12.55
N GLY A 194 -29.05 15.49 12.27
CA GLY A 194 -28.21 16.47 12.94
C GLY A 194 -27.22 17.20 12.01
N ARG A 195 -26.45 18.10 12.61
CA ARG A 195 -25.44 18.88 11.91
C ARG A 195 -24.15 18.05 11.72
N VAL A 196 -23.50 18.23 10.57
CA VAL A 196 -22.19 17.65 10.30
C VAL A 196 -21.17 18.17 11.34
N ASP A 197 -20.42 17.29 11.96
CA ASP A 197 -19.37 17.68 12.90
C ASP A 197 -18.11 18.14 12.14
N TYR A 198 -18.10 19.42 11.74
CA TYR A 198 -16.98 20.04 11.03
C TYR A 198 -15.67 20.04 11.83
N TRP A 199 -15.74 20.05 13.17
CA TRP A 199 -14.56 19.99 14.01
C TRP A 199 -13.86 18.63 13.93
N SER A 200 -14.64 17.54 13.99
CA SER A 200 -14.08 16.21 13.76
C SER A 200 -13.42 16.09 12.39
N PHE A 201 -14.03 16.68 11.34
CA PHE A 201 -13.40 16.70 10.02
C PHE A 201 -12.08 17.48 10.02
N LEU A 202 -12.03 18.67 10.63
CA LEU A 202 -10.81 19.46 10.72
C LEU A 202 -9.71 18.72 11.49
N PHE A 203 -10.04 18.07 12.60
CA PHE A 203 -9.08 17.33 13.41
C PHE A 203 -8.54 16.07 12.69
N ILE A 204 -9.39 15.35 11.94
CA ILE A 204 -8.95 14.25 11.06
C ILE A 204 -8.01 14.79 9.97
N ALA A 205 -8.39 15.85 9.28
CA ALA A 205 -7.58 16.43 8.21
C ALA A 205 -6.22 16.90 8.73
N MET A 206 -6.19 17.55 9.89
CA MET A 206 -4.96 17.96 10.54
C MET A 206 -4.14 16.75 11.00
N GLY A 207 -4.78 15.77 11.65
CA GLY A 207 -4.10 14.61 12.24
C GLY A 207 -3.54 13.65 11.21
N LEU A 208 -4.41 13.06 10.39
CA LEU A 208 -4.00 12.09 9.36
C LEU A 208 -3.23 12.74 8.23
N GLY A 209 -3.64 13.94 7.79
CA GLY A 209 -2.92 14.67 6.75
C GLY A 209 -1.48 15.00 7.16
N SER A 210 -1.28 15.44 8.42
CA SER A 210 0.07 15.69 8.93
C SER A 210 0.86 14.40 9.14
N LEU A 211 0.22 13.31 9.57
CA LEU A 211 0.85 12.00 9.71
C LEU A 211 1.37 11.49 8.35
N GLU A 212 0.55 11.56 7.31
CA GLU A 212 0.94 11.15 5.96
C GLU A 212 2.10 12.00 5.41
N VAL A 213 2.09 13.32 5.62
CA VAL A 213 3.24 14.17 5.23
C VAL A 213 4.49 13.76 5.99
N MET A 214 4.39 13.54 7.30
CA MET A 214 5.52 13.11 8.14
C MET A 214 6.09 11.76 7.66
N LEU A 215 5.24 10.77 7.39
CA LEU A 215 5.68 9.44 6.96
C LEU A 215 6.28 9.46 5.56
N ASN A 216 5.66 10.16 4.61
CA ASN A 216 6.13 10.21 3.23
C ASN A 216 7.40 11.05 3.03
N ARG A 217 7.68 11.99 3.94
CA ARG A 217 8.80 12.93 3.84
C ARG A 217 9.88 12.73 4.90
N GLY A 218 9.61 11.89 5.92
CA GLY A 218 10.47 11.72 7.10
C GLY A 218 11.90 11.36 6.77
N ASP A 219 12.11 10.30 6.00
CA ASP A 219 13.44 9.81 5.61
C ASP A 219 14.24 10.88 4.85
N ARG A 220 13.58 11.60 3.93
CA ARG A 220 14.21 12.61 3.11
C ARG A 220 14.64 13.87 3.86
N TYR A 221 13.91 14.26 4.91
CA TYR A 221 14.21 15.42 5.75
C TYR A 221 14.91 15.04 7.06
N ASP A 222 15.51 13.87 7.13
CA ASP A 222 16.23 13.38 8.31
C ASP A 222 15.36 13.39 9.59
N TRP A 223 14.10 13.00 9.43
CA TRP A 223 13.14 12.81 10.50
C TRP A 223 13.11 13.99 11.51
N PHE A 224 13.29 13.68 12.79
CA PHE A 224 13.21 14.67 13.86
C PHE A 224 14.42 15.62 13.96
N HIS A 225 15.38 15.56 13.06
CA HIS A 225 16.40 16.61 12.93
C HIS A 225 15.83 17.83 12.19
N SER A 226 14.85 17.66 11.32
CA SER A 226 14.16 18.72 10.60
C SER A 226 13.03 19.37 11.44
N ASN A 227 12.99 20.71 11.49
CA ASN A 227 11.87 21.43 12.09
C ASN A 227 10.57 21.26 11.31
N PHE A 228 10.64 21.03 9.99
CA PHE A 228 9.49 20.72 9.17
C PHE A 228 8.79 19.44 9.66
N ILE A 229 9.53 18.34 9.81
CA ILE A 229 8.98 17.05 10.27
C ILE A 229 8.49 17.16 11.73
N LYS A 230 9.22 17.86 12.61
CA LYS A 230 8.76 18.11 13.99
C LYS A 230 7.41 18.81 14.03
N THR A 231 7.21 19.81 13.18
CA THR A 231 5.94 20.54 13.10
C THR A 231 4.81 19.60 12.68
N PHE A 232 5.01 18.81 11.62
CA PHE A 232 4.00 17.85 11.18
C PHE A 232 3.76 16.73 12.20
N ALA A 233 4.78 16.29 12.94
CA ALA A 233 4.62 15.31 14.03
C ALA A 233 3.74 15.87 15.18
N VAL A 234 3.96 17.12 15.58
CA VAL A 234 3.14 17.79 16.60
C VAL A 234 1.70 17.97 16.11
N LEU A 235 1.52 18.43 14.87
CA LEU A 235 0.18 18.59 14.27
C LEU A 235 -0.55 17.25 14.15
N ALA A 236 0.16 16.19 13.76
CA ALA A 236 -0.39 14.83 13.70
C ALA A 236 -0.85 14.36 15.09
N ALA A 237 0.01 14.47 16.09
CA ALA A 237 -0.31 14.06 17.47
C ALA A 237 -1.50 14.86 18.03
N LEU A 238 -1.51 16.19 17.89
CA LEU A 238 -2.59 17.06 18.34
C LEU A 238 -3.90 16.76 17.58
N GLY A 239 -3.84 16.65 16.25
CA GLY A 239 -5.01 16.38 15.42
C GLY A 239 -5.65 15.04 15.77
N ILE A 240 -4.85 13.97 15.89
CA ILE A 240 -5.33 12.64 16.28
C ILE A 240 -5.90 12.67 17.70
N ALA A 241 -5.23 13.31 18.66
CA ALA A 241 -5.71 13.39 20.04
C ALA A 241 -7.05 14.13 20.13
N LEU A 242 -7.18 15.29 19.47
CA LEU A 242 -8.42 16.07 19.41
C LEU A 242 -9.53 15.32 18.67
N PHE A 243 -9.21 14.62 17.60
CA PHE A 243 -10.16 13.77 16.88
C PHE A 243 -10.69 12.64 17.77
N LEU A 244 -9.79 11.91 18.46
CA LEU A 244 -10.17 10.82 19.38
C LEU A 244 -11.03 11.36 20.52
N TRP A 245 -10.61 12.46 21.15
CA TRP A 245 -11.38 13.12 22.20
C TRP A 245 -12.79 13.47 21.71
N ARG A 246 -12.89 14.12 20.53
CA ARG A 246 -14.17 14.53 19.96
C ARG A 246 -15.06 13.33 19.59
N SER A 247 -14.48 12.29 18.96
CA SER A 247 -15.20 11.07 18.59
C SER A 247 -15.74 10.28 19.78
N LEU A 248 -15.11 10.42 20.96
CA LEU A 248 -15.56 9.77 22.19
C LEU A 248 -16.59 10.59 22.98
N THR A 249 -16.65 11.92 22.77
CA THR A 249 -17.50 12.84 23.55
C THR A 249 -18.70 13.38 22.77
N ALA A 250 -18.67 13.34 21.43
CA ALA A 250 -19.78 13.83 20.61
C ALA A 250 -20.96 12.87 20.64
N GLU A 251 -22.18 13.42 20.69
CA GLU A 251 -23.42 12.63 20.61
C GLU A 251 -23.59 11.91 19.26
N ASN A 252 -23.20 12.57 18.17
CA ASN A 252 -23.23 12.05 16.80
C ASN A 252 -21.84 12.19 16.16
N PRO A 253 -20.88 11.30 16.50
CA PRO A 253 -19.53 11.41 15.98
C PRO A 253 -19.48 11.13 14.48
N LEU A 254 -18.61 11.84 13.77
CA LEU A 254 -18.36 11.64 12.34
C LEU A 254 -17.83 10.22 12.05
N VAL A 255 -17.03 9.69 12.98
CA VAL A 255 -16.52 8.32 12.96
C VAL A 255 -16.91 7.64 14.29
N ASP A 256 -17.71 6.60 14.20
CA ASP A 256 -18.14 5.83 15.38
C ASP A 256 -17.08 4.82 15.80
N LEU A 257 -16.21 5.22 16.72
CA LEU A 257 -15.17 4.35 17.27
C LEU A 257 -15.71 3.21 18.14
N SER A 258 -17.01 3.22 18.49
CA SER A 258 -17.62 2.13 19.26
C SER A 258 -17.55 0.77 18.55
N ILE A 259 -17.39 0.78 17.22
CA ILE A 259 -17.16 -0.41 16.40
C ILE A 259 -15.90 -1.16 16.85
N MET A 260 -14.87 -0.45 17.33
CA MET A 260 -13.62 -1.04 17.85
C MET A 260 -13.82 -1.81 19.19
N LYS A 261 -14.95 -1.63 19.87
CA LYS A 261 -15.30 -2.45 21.04
C LYS A 261 -15.60 -3.91 20.66
N ASN A 262 -15.96 -4.15 19.39
CA ASN A 262 -16.09 -5.51 18.89
C ASN A 262 -14.69 -6.13 18.74
N ARG A 263 -14.40 -7.15 19.57
CA ARG A 263 -13.09 -7.80 19.60
C ARG A 263 -12.66 -8.34 18.23
N GLU A 264 -13.58 -8.92 17.47
CA GLU A 264 -13.27 -9.50 16.16
C GLU A 264 -12.90 -8.42 15.14
N TYR A 265 -13.62 -7.31 15.18
CA TYR A 265 -13.33 -6.17 14.33
C TYR A 265 -12.01 -5.48 14.72
N ALA A 266 -11.77 -5.24 16.01
CA ALA A 266 -10.53 -4.65 16.50
C ALA A 266 -9.31 -5.52 16.17
N THR A 267 -9.42 -6.84 16.38
CA THR A 267 -8.34 -7.78 16.01
C THR A 267 -8.10 -7.76 14.50
N GLY A 268 -9.18 -7.83 13.70
CA GLY A 268 -9.05 -7.85 12.24
C GLY A 268 -8.47 -6.56 11.66
N THR A 269 -8.83 -5.39 12.19
CA THR A 269 -8.24 -4.11 11.77
C THR A 269 -6.78 -3.97 12.17
N THR A 270 -6.39 -4.47 13.35
CA THR A 270 -4.98 -4.54 13.77
C THR A 270 -4.17 -5.47 12.88
N LEU A 271 -4.73 -6.65 12.55
CA LEU A 271 -4.11 -7.56 11.58
C LEU A 271 -3.95 -6.88 10.23
N MET A 272 -4.95 -6.12 9.79
CA MET A 272 -4.91 -5.44 8.50
C MET A 272 -3.87 -4.31 8.46
N PHE A 273 -3.65 -3.62 9.56
CA PHE A 273 -2.53 -2.67 9.71
C PHE A 273 -1.18 -3.37 9.52
N LEU A 274 -0.95 -4.49 10.21
CA LEU A 274 0.29 -5.26 10.09
C LEU A 274 0.47 -5.88 8.69
N LEU A 275 -0.62 -6.32 8.07
CA LEU A 275 -0.61 -6.80 6.68
C LEU A 275 -0.27 -5.68 5.70
N GLY A 276 -0.86 -4.51 5.87
CA GLY A 276 -0.52 -3.31 5.10
C GLY A 276 0.96 -2.99 5.21
N PHE A 277 1.49 -2.98 6.44
CA PHE A 277 2.91 -2.76 6.72
C PHE A 277 3.80 -3.74 5.94
N GLY A 278 3.58 -5.04 6.11
CA GLY A 278 4.41 -6.07 5.47
C GLY A 278 4.28 -6.07 3.94
N LEU A 279 3.06 -5.86 3.43
CA LEU A 279 2.78 -5.83 2.00
C LEU A 279 3.50 -4.66 1.32
N TYR A 280 3.22 -3.43 1.73
CA TYR A 280 3.75 -2.22 1.07
C TYR A 280 5.25 -2.05 1.33
N GLY A 281 5.75 -2.42 2.54
CA GLY A 281 7.19 -2.45 2.80
C GLY A 281 7.93 -3.39 1.85
N SER A 282 7.40 -4.60 1.62
CA SER A 282 8.00 -5.55 0.68
C SER A 282 7.87 -5.14 -0.79
N PHE A 283 6.78 -4.42 -1.16
CA PHE A 283 6.60 -3.87 -2.51
C PHE A 283 7.62 -2.78 -2.84
N VAL A 284 8.16 -2.10 -1.85
CA VAL A 284 9.24 -1.12 -2.02
C VAL A 284 10.61 -1.78 -1.96
N ALA A 285 10.86 -2.63 -0.97
CA ALA A 285 12.18 -3.22 -0.74
C ALA A 285 12.67 -4.07 -1.92
N LEU A 286 11.85 -5.00 -2.42
CA LEU A 286 12.29 -5.97 -3.43
C LEU A 286 12.61 -5.35 -4.80
N PRO A 287 11.81 -4.43 -5.37
CA PRO A 287 12.20 -3.75 -6.60
C PRO A 287 13.44 -2.87 -6.45
N LEU A 288 13.62 -2.20 -5.31
CA LEU A 288 14.83 -1.42 -5.04
C LEU A 288 16.07 -2.32 -4.98
N PHE A 289 15.97 -3.48 -4.33
CA PHE A 289 17.04 -4.49 -4.35
C PHE A 289 17.38 -4.91 -5.78
N ALA A 290 16.36 -5.28 -6.57
CA ALA A 290 16.54 -5.76 -7.94
C ALA A 290 17.14 -4.68 -8.86
N GLN A 291 16.70 -3.43 -8.74
CA GLN A 291 17.19 -2.34 -9.59
C GLN A 291 18.57 -1.83 -9.16
N ASN A 292 18.78 -1.56 -7.87
CA ASN A 292 19.98 -0.91 -7.39
C ASN A 292 21.17 -1.86 -7.26
N LEU A 293 20.94 -3.14 -6.93
CA LEU A 293 22.02 -4.10 -6.66
C LEU A 293 22.19 -5.15 -7.75
N MET A 294 21.08 -5.61 -8.36
CA MET A 294 21.12 -6.61 -9.41
C MET A 294 21.22 -5.99 -10.82
N GLY A 295 21.08 -4.65 -10.93
CA GLY A 295 21.11 -3.94 -12.20
C GLY A 295 19.91 -4.22 -13.12
N TYR A 296 18.80 -4.69 -12.57
CA TYR A 296 17.59 -4.93 -13.35
C TYR A 296 16.94 -3.62 -13.78
N THR A 297 16.41 -3.60 -15.00
CA THR A 297 15.56 -2.50 -15.45
C THR A 297 14.25 -2.48 -14.64
N ALA A 298 13.52 -1.37 -14.66
CA ALA A 298 12.21 -1.27 -14.03
C ALA A 298 11.25 -2.37 -14.53
N THR A 299 11.32 -2.72 -15.81
CA THR A 299 10.53 -3.81 -16.42
C THR A 299 10.87 -5.17 -15.79
N TRP A 300 12.16 -5.52 -15.67
CA TRP A 300 12.58 -6.78 -15.06
C TRP A 300 12.25 -6.84 -13.56
N ALA A 301 12.40 -5.73 -12.84
CA ALA A 301 11.97 -5.65 -11.44
C ALA A 301 10.44 -5.85 -11.28
N GLY A 302 9.64 -5.29 -12.19
CA GLY A 302 8.21 -5.54 -12.28
C GLY A 302 7.86 -7.00 -12.56
N LEU A 303 8.62 -7.66 -13.46
CA LEU A 303 8.45 -9.09 -13.76
C LEU A 303 8.78 -10.00 -12.55
N VAL A 304 9.68 -9.58 -11.65
CA VAL A 304 9.90 -10.30 -10.37
C VAL A 304 8.65 -10.24 -9.49
N LEU A 305 7.93 -9.12 -9.48
CA LEU A 305 6.73 -8.93 -8.64
C LEU A 305 5.48 -9.61 -9.19
N SER A 306 5.31 -9.62 -10.50
CA SER A 306 4.08 -10.05 -11.19
C SER A 306 3.61 -11.47 -10.83
N PRO A 307 4.50 -12.50 -10.74
CA PRO A 307 4.08 -13.85 -10.37
C PRO A 307 3.49 -13.95 -8.96
N GLY A 308 3.97 -13.11 -8.02
CA GLY A 308 3.39 -13.02 -6.68
C GLY A 308 1.94 -12.52 -6.69
N GLY A 309 1.64 -11.57 -7.58
CA GLY A 309 0.27 -11.11 -7.76
C GLY A 309 -0.64 -12.18 -8.34
N ILE A 310 -0.18 -12.93 -9.36
CA ILE A 310 -0.92 -14.05 -9.92
C ILE A 310 -1.17 -15.13 -8.85
N ALA A 311 -0.14 -15.47 -8.08
CA ALA A 311 -0.27 -16.41 -6.97
C ALA A 311 -1.27 -15.95 -5.91
N SER A 312 -1.30 -14.64 -5.61
CA SER A 312 -2.28 -14.05 -4.69
C SER A 312 -3.71 -14.16 -5.23
N LEU A 313 -3.93 -13.89 -6.52
CA LEU A 313 -5.24 -14.05 -7.14
C LEU A 313 -5.73 -15.50 -7.06
N VAL A 314 -4.85 -16.46 -7.39
CA VAL A 314 -5.16 -17.89 -7.27
C VAL A 314 -5.56 -18.22 -5.82
N ALA A 315 -4.77 -17.80 -4.84
CA ALA A 315 -5.04 -18.02 -3.42
C ALA A 315 -6.39 -17.41 -2.99
N VAL A 316 -6.70 -16.21 -3.41
CA VAL A 316 -7.95 -15.50 -3.08
C VAL A 316 -9.18 -16.28 -3.59
N PHE A 317 -9.14 -16.80 -4.81
CA PHE A 317 -10.25 -17.62 -5.34
C PHE A 317 -10.41 -18.94 -4.58
N PHE A 318 -9.31 -19.63 -4.26
CA PHE A 318 -9.36 -20.85 -3.44
C PHE A 318 -9.93 -20.56 -2.05
N VAL A 319 -9.40 -19.54 -1.37
CA VAL A 319 -9.81 -19.16 -0.03
C VAL A 319 -11.27 -18.70 0.00
N GLY A 320 -11.70 -17.88 -0.97
CA GLY A 320 -13.09 -17.43 -1.08
C GLY A 320 -14.11 -18.59 -1.16
N ASN A 321 -13.74 -19.70 -1.82
CA ASN A 321 -14.56 -20.91 -1.91
C ASN A 321 -14.46 -21.83 -0.68
N LEU A 322 -13.37 -21.73 0.08
CA LEU A 322 -13.13 -22.51 1.30
C LEU A 322 -13.70 -21.83 2.56
N MET A 323 -14.02 -20.53 2.46
CA MET A 323 -14.65 -19.79 3.57
C MET A 323 -15.93 -20.50 4.04
N GLY A 324 -16.07 -20.60 5.37
CA GLY A 324 -17.18 -21.34 6.01
C GLY A 324 -16.98 -22.87 6.09
N LYS A 325 -16.11 -23.46 5.29
CA LYS A 325 -15.79 -24.90 5.32
C LYS A 325 -14.57 -25.19 6.21
N ILE A 326 -13.57 -24.33 6.18
CA ILE A 326 -12.32 -24.43 6.93
C ILE A 326 -12.29 -23.37 8.00
N ASP A 327 -11.60 -23.65 9.11
CA ASP A 327 -11.39 -22.70 10.19
C ASP A 327 -10.60 -21.48 9.70
N THR A 328 -11.13 -20.28 9.92
CA THR A 328 -10.51 -19.00 9.54
C THR A 328 -9.10 -18.84 10.12
N ARG A 329 -8.87 -19.33 11.35
CA ARG A 329 -7.56 -19.29 11.99
C ARG A 329 -6.52 -20.08 11.22
N LEU A 330 -6.90 -21.27 10.74
CA LEU A 330 -5.99 -22.12 9.96
C LEU A 330 -5.57 -21.43 8.66
N MET A 331 -6.53 -20.84 7.92
CA MET A 331 -6.23 -20.11 6.68
C MET A 331 -5.28 -18.95 6.93
N VAL A 332 -5.54 -18.15 7.97
CA VAL A 332 -4.70 -17.00 8.35
C VAL A 332 -3.31 -17.50 8.79
N THR A 333 -3.23 -18.57 9.59
CA THR A 333 -1.94 -19.15 10.02
C THR A 333 -1.11 -19.60 8.83
N VAL A 334 -1.70 -20.35 7.89
CA VAL A 334 -1.02 -20.76 6.65
C VAL A 334 -0.50 -19.55 5.89
N GLY A 335 -1.32 -18.53 5.71
CA GLY A 335 -0.92 -17.29 5.04
C GLY A 335 0.26 -16.58 5.73
N VAL A 336 0.24 -16.47 7.07
CA VAL A 336 1.33 -15.87 7.85
C VAL A 336 2.62 -16.68 7.74
N VAL A 337 2.54 -18.00 7.89
CA VAL A 337 3.70 -18.90 7.79
C VAL A 337 4.35 -18.79 6.41
N LEU A 338 3.54 -18.77 5.34
CA LEU A 338 4.06 -18.59 3.97
C LEU A 338 4.79 -17.24 3.80
N ASN A 339 4.27 -16.16 4.39
CA ASN A 339 4.94 -14.86 4.36
C ASN A 339 6.24 -14.86 5.18
N ILE A 340 6.25 -15.49 6.36
CA ILE A 340 7.47 -15.65 7.17
C ILE A 340 8.53 -16.43 6.39
N VAL A 341 8.15 -17.57 5.79
CA VAL A 341 9.08 -18.39 4.99
C VAL A 341 9.61 -17.60 3.80
N SER A 342 8.74 -16.86 3.11
CA SER A 342 9.16 -16.01 1.99
C SER A 342 10.19 -14.95 2.44
N MET A 343 9.95 -14.27 3.56
CA MET A 343 10.90 -13.29 4.10
C MET A 343 12.20 -13.96 4.57
N ALA A 344 12.13 -15.14 5.20
CA ALA A 344 13.30 -15.91 5.61
C ALA A 344 14.17 -16.31 4.41
N LEU A 345 13.58 -16.67 3.28
CA LEU A 345 14.30 -16.91 2.03
C LEU A 345 14.97 -15.63 1.52
N LEU A 346 14.33 -14.47 1.63
CA LEU A 346 14.92 -13.18 1.24
C LEU A 346 16.04 -12.72 2.20
N VAL A 347 16.05 -13.17 3.45
CA VAL A 347 17.14 -12.90 4.39
C VAL A 347 18.46 -13.56 3.94
N SER A 348 18.41 -14.67 3.21
CA SER A 348 19.60 -15.39 2.71
C SER A 348 20.05 -14.92 1.32
N VAL A 349 19.57 -13.80 0.82
CA VAL A 349 19.87 -13.28 -0.52
C VAL A 349 21.26 -12.64 -0.57
N ASP A 350 21.99 -12.89 -1.64
CA ASP A 350 23.26 -12.28 -1.99
C ASP A 350 23.21 -11.63 -3.40
N LEU A 351 24.35 -11.11 -3.85
CA LEU A 351 24.47 -10.48 -5.17
C LEU A 351 24.42 -11.47 -6.35
N HIS A 352 24.44 -12.77 -6.09
CA HIS A 352 24.43 -13.83 -7.12
C HIS A 352 23.07 -14.52 -7.21
N VAL A 353 22.09 -14.03 -6.47
CA VAL A 353 20.74 -14.59 -6.48
C VAL A 353 20.13 -14.58 -7.89
N SER A 354 19.54 -15.71 -8.30
CA SER A 354 18.92 -15.83 -9.61
C SER A 354 17.55 -15.13 -9.66
N PHE A 355 17.16 -14.68 -10.86
CA PHE A 355 15.81 -14.17 -11.13
C PHE A 355 14.72 -15.14 -10.67
N SER A 356 14.88 -16.44 -10.98
CA SER A 356 13.92 -17.47 -10.61
C SER A 356 13.74 -17.60 -9.10
N TYR A 357 14.81 -17.42 -8.32
CA TYR A 357 14.74 -17.46 -6.86
C TYR A 357 13.86 -16.33 -6.32
N LEU A 358 14.11 -15.10 -6.77
CA LEU A 358 13.31 -13.93 -6.38
C LEU A 358 11.84 -14.09 -6.81
N MET A 359 11.62 -14.57 -8.02
CA MET A 359 10.28 -14.85 -8.55
C MET A 359 9.51 -15.85 -7.69
N TRP A 360 10.11 -17.01 -7.36
CA TRP A 360 9.44 -18.04 -6.55
C TRP A 360 9.20 -17.59 -5.11
N THR A 361 10.15 -16.87 -4.54
CA THR A 361 9.99 -16.26 -3.22
C THR A 361 8.79 -15.31 -3.22
N ARG A 362 8.64 -14.53 -4.29
CA ARG A 362 7.51 -13.61 -4.47
C ARG A 362 6.18 -14.35 -4.70
N CYS A 363 6.17 -15.47 -5.44
CA CYS A 363 5.00 -16.33 -5.58
C CYS A 363 4.52 -16.83 -4.21
N LEU A 364 5.44 -17.30 -3.38
CA LEU A 364 5.13 -17.79 -2.04
C LEU A 364 4.51 -16.69 -1.17
N GLN A 365 5.10 -15.49 -1.18
CA GLN A 365 4.57 -14.33 -0.47
C GLN A 365 3.17 -13.95 -0.96
N GLY A 366 2.99 -13.85 -2.27
CA GLY A 366 1.71 -13.48 -2.86
C GLY A 366 0.61 -14.48 -2.52
N PHE A 367 0.89 -15.77 -2.61
CA PHE A 367 -0.06 -16.82 -2.22
C PHE A 367 -0.43 -16.69 -0.73
N GLY A 368 0.57 -16.48 0.15
CA GLY A 368 0.35 -16.21 1.57
C GLY A 368 -0.54 -14.99 1.81
N MET A 369 -0.32 -13.90 1.09
CA MET A 369 -1.15 -12.67 1.20
C MET A 369 -2.61 -12.93 0.78
N GLY A 370 -2.84 -13.68 -0.29
CA GLY A 370 -4.19 -14.08 -0.70
C GLY A 370 -4.91 -14.93 0.37
N CYS A 371 -4.16 -15.77 1.09
CA CYS A 371 -4.69 -16.55 2.22
C CYS A 371 -5.01 -15.69 3.45
N LEU A 372 -4.49 -14.47 3.56
CA LEU A 372 -4.69 -13.58 4.71
C LEU A 372 -5.85 -12.60 4.49
N PHE A 373 -5.86 -11.92 3.36
CA PHE A 373 -6.73 -10.76 3.13
C PHE A 373 -8.21 -11.11 3.27
N VAL A 374 -8.69 -12.13 2.57
CA VAL A 374 -10.12 -12.49 2.54
C VAL A 374 -10.62 -12.98 3.90
N PRO A 375 -9.95 -13.94 4.60
CA PRO A 375 -10.43 -14.42 5.90
C PRO A 375 -10.42 -13.33 6.97
N VAL A 376 -9.38 -12.46 7.00
CA VAL A 376 -9.31 -11.35 7.95
C VAL A 376 -10.46 -10.36 7.70
N ALA A 377 -10.71 -9.97 6.44
CA ALA A 377 -11.78 -9.05 6.10
C ALA A 377 -13.16 -9.62 6.49
N VAL A 378 -13.47 -10.85 6.06
CA VAL A 378 -14.77 -11.50 6.35
C VAL A 378 -14.99 -11.68 7.85
N SER A 379 -13.95 -12.09 8.59
CA SER A 379 -14.02 -12.23 10.05
C SER A 379 -14.30 -10.89 10.73
N SER A 380 -13.63 -9.83 10.29
CA SER A 380 -13.79 -8.47 10.84
C SER A 380 -15.22 -7.96 10.74
N TYR A 381 -15.89 -8.22 9.61
CA TYR A 381 -17.26 -7.72 9.37
C TYR A 381 -18.36 -8.65 9.86
N SER A 382 -18.05 -9.86 10.32
CA SER A 382 -19.02 -10.93 10.62
C SER A 382 -20.11 -10.52 11.60
N ARG A 383 -19.79 -9.64 12.56
CA ARG A 383 -20.68 -9.16 13.62
C ARG A 383 -21.00 -7.66 13.56
N ILE A 384 -20.59 -7.01 12.49
CA ILE A 384 -20.92 -5.60 12.32
C ILE A 384 -22.37 -5.48 11.83
N PRO A 385 -23.20 -4.65 12.48
CA PRO A 385 -24.54 -4.37 12.00
C PRO A 385 -24.51 -3.78 10.57
N PRO A 386 -25.47 -4.12 9.70
CA PRO A 386 -25.52 -3.62 8.32
C PRO A 386 -25.42 -2.09 8.22
N GLU A 387 -26.04 -1.36 9.15
CA GLU A 387 -26.05 0.10 9.17
C GLU A 387 -24.66 0.71 9.39
N LYS A 388 -23.74 -0.06 10.04
CA LYS A 388 -22.37 0.38 10.37
C LYS A 388 -21.31 -0.16 9.40
N ILE A 389 -21.69 -0.99 8.42
CA ILE A 389 -20.72 -1.59 7.47
C ILE A 389 -19.90 -0.51 6.73
N GLY A 390 -20.53 0.58 6.29
CA GLY A 390 -19.81 1.66 5.61
C GLY A 390 -18.75 2.35 6.47
N GLN A 391 -19.02 2.54 7.77
CA GLN A 391 -18.03 3.09 8.70
C GLN A 391 -16.93 2.06 9.01
N ALA A 392 -17.31 0.80 9.16
CA ALA A 392 -16.36 -0.28 9.38
C ALA A 392 -15.40 -0.45 8.19
N THR A 393 -15.89 -0.43 6.96
CA THR A 393 -15.02 -0.50 5.77
C THR A 393 -14.09 0.70 5.66
N GLY A 394 -14.55 1.91 5.99
CA GLY A 394 -13.72 3.11 6.02
C GLY A 394 -12.55 2.99 6.99
N LEU A 395 -12.82 2.65 8.25
CA LEU A 395 -11.79 2.52 9.29
C LEU A 395 -10.84 1.32 9.04
N PHE A 396 -11.36 0.22 8.50
CA PHE A 396 -10.56 -0.95 8.12
C PHE A 396 -9.54 -0.62 7.02
N ASN A 397 -9.98 0.09 5.97
CA ASN A 397 -9.09 0.50 4.89
C ASN A 397 -8.14 1.62 5.32
N LEU A 398 -8.57 2.53 6.22
CA LEU A 398 -7.67 3.51 6.84
C LEU A 398 -6.49 2.79 7.52
N LEU A 399 -6.77 1.85 8.45
CA LEU A 399 -5.70 1.17 9.18
C LEU A 399 -4.80 0.34 8.26
N ARG A 400 -5.35 -0.26 7.19
CA ARG A 400 -4.52 -0.91 6.17
C ARG A 400 -3.58 0.08 5.46
N ASN A 401 -4.08 1.24 5.05
CA ASN A 401 -3.29 2.24 4.32
C ASN A 401 -2.25 2.88 5.24
N GLU A 402 -2.62 3.24 6.47
CA GLU A 402 -1.67 3.76 7.47
C GLU A 402 -0.58 2.73 7.81
N GLY A 403 -0.95 1.45 7.93
CA GLY A 403 0.02 0.36 8.04
C GLY A 403 0.99 0.34 6.87
N GLY A 404 0.47 0.54 5.66
CA GLY A 404 1.27 0.65 4.44
C GLY A 404 2.23 1.84 4.45
N SER A 405 1.75 3.03 4.79
CA SER A 405 2.55 4.25 4.87
C SER A 405 3.68 4.13 5.92
N VAL A 406 3.36 3.58 7.10
CA VAL A 406 4.36 3.26 8.13
C VAL A 406 5.35 2.20 7.63
N GLY A 407 4.86 1.17 6.93
CA GLY A 407 5.69 0.10 6.37
C GLY A 407 6.70 0.62 5.34
N ILE A 408 6.27 1.49 4.43
CA ILE A 408 7.16 2.15 3.45
C ILE A 408 8.18 3.04 4.17
N ALA A 409 7.71 3.92 5.05
CA ALA A 409 8.56 4.87 5.78
C ALA A 409 9.65 4.16 6.60
N LEU A 410 9.29 3.11 7.34
CA LEU A 410 10.27 2.34 8.12
C LEU A 410 11.20 1.52 7.22
N THR A 411 10.71 0.96 6.11
CA THR A 411 11.54 0.22 5.15
C THR A 411 12.63 1.12 4.55
N THR A 412 12.28 2.32 4.09
CA THR A 412 13.26 3.27 3.52
C THR A 412 14.24 3.78 4.57
N THR A 413 13.75 4.12 5.76
CA THR A 413 14.58 4.59 6.87
C THR A 413 15.57 3.52 7.35
N VAL A 414 15.11 2.28 7.56
CA VAL A 414 15.98 1.17 7.95
C VAL A 414 17.02 0.92 6.86
N LEU A 415 16.61 0.91 5.59
CA LEU A 415 17.52 0.74 4.46
C LEU A 415 18.63 1.80 4.44
N SER A 416 18.26 3.08 4.60
CA SER A 416 19.19 4.21 4.62
C SER A 416 20.18 4.12 5.79
N HIS A 417 19.66 4.02 7.03
CA HIS A 417 20.48 3.99 8.23
C HIS A 417 21.35 2.73 8.35
N ARG A 418 20.80 1.55 7.99
CA ARG A 418 21.55 0.30 8.04
C ARG A 418 22.61 0.22 6.95
N SER A 419 22.37 0.81 5.78
CA SER A 419 23.42 0.94 4.75
C SER A 419 24.62 1.75 5.25
N GLN A 420 24.38 2.87 5.93
CA GLN A 420 25.45 3.67 6.55
C GLN A 420 26.17 2.89 7.66
N PHE A 421 25.43 2.25 8.54
CA PHE A 421 25.98 1.44 9.63
C PHE A 421 26.88 0.30 9.10
N HIS A 422 26.41 -0.46 8.11
CA HIS A 422 27.22 -1.55 7.53
C HIS A 422 28.41 -1.01 6.75
N GLN A 423 28.27 0.12 6.07
CA GLN A 423 29.38 0.79 5.39
C GLN A 423 30.49 1.17 6.39
N GLU A 424 30.13 1.81 7.51
CA GLU A 424 31.10 2.16 8.57
C GLU A 424 31.82 0.91 9.09
N ARG A 425 31.09 -0.16 9.39
CA ARG A 425 31.65 -1.42 9.87
C ARG A 425 32.58 -2.09 8.86
N LEU A 426 32.24 -2.10 7.60
CA LEU A 426 33.08 -2.68 6.55
C LEU A 426 34.36 -1.86 6.34
N VAL A 427 34.25 -0.52 6.38
CA VAL A 427 35.42 0.38 6.24
C VAL A 427 36.42 0.22 7.38
N GLU A 428 35.99 -0.10 8.61
CA GLU A 428 36.90 -0.37 9.74
C GLU A 428 37.96 -1.44 9.42
N HIS A 429 37.64 -2.39 8.53
CA HIS A 429 38.54 -3.46 8.10
C HIS A 429 39.44 -3.09 6.90
N LEU A 430 39.21 -1.95 6.24
CA LEU A 430 39.94 -1.51 5.05
C LEU A 430 41.11 -0.59 5.43
N THR A 431 41.97 -1.07 6.29
CA THR A 431 43.16 -0.32 6.76
C THR A 431 44.41 -0.76 6.02
N PRO A 432 45.42 0.13 5.83
CA PRO A 432 46.71 -0.24 5.25
C PRO A 432 47.46 -1.36 5.98
N PHE A 433 47.06 -1.64 7.22
CA PHE A 433 47.66 -2.69 8.05
C PHE A 433 47.02 -4.06 7.82
N ASN A 434 45.80 -4.11 7.19
CA ASN A 434 45.14 -5.36 6.85
C ASN A 434 45.77 -6.00 5.60
N PRO A 435 46.35 -7.22 5.72
CA PRO A 435 46.98 -7.89 4.58
C PRO A 435 46.01 -8.15 3.42
N ALA A 436 44.77 -8.57 3.72
CA ALA A 436 43.76 -8.86 2.71
C ALA A 436 43.38 -7.59 1.90
N TYR A 437 43.27 -6.45 2.59
CA TYR A 437 43.02 -5.18 1.90
C TYR A 437 44.16 -4.81 0.93
N ARG A 438 45.43 -4.96 1.38
CA ARG A 438 46.58 -4.66 0.52
C ARG A 438 46.66 -5.58 -0.68
N GLU A 439 46.42 -6.87 -0.46
CA GLU A 439 46.43 -7.85 -1.55
C GLU A 439 45.32 -7.56 -2.59
N THR A 440 44.07 -7.35 -2.12
CA THR A 440 42.95 -7.01 -3.00
C THR A 440 43.19 -5.69 -3.76
N LEU A 441 43.75 -4.68 -3.10
CA LEU A 441 44.10 -3.41 -3.74
C LEU A 441 45.16 -3.61 -4.82
N ALA A 442 46.19 -4.42 -4.56
CA ALA A 442 47.25 -4.73 -5.52
C ALA A 442 46.71 -5.54 -6.69
N GLN A 443 45.87 -6.54 -6.48
CA GLN A 443 45.23 -7.35 -7.54
C GLN A 443 44.35 -6.47 -8.44
N THR A 444 43.52 -5.58 -7.84
CA THR A 444 42.69 -4.64 -8.58
C THR A 444 43.54 -3.67 -9.41
N ALA A 445 44.64 -3.14 -8.85
CA ALA A 445 45.55 -2.28 -9.56
C ALA A 445 46.26 -2.99 -10.74
N HIS A 446 46.71 -4.23 -10.54
CA HIS A 446 47.30 -5.05 -11.62
C HIS A 446 46.30 -5.35 -12.73
N GLY A 447 45.04 -5.65 -12.40
CA GLY A 447 43.98 -5.84 -13.39
C GLY A 447 43.74 -4.58 -14.25
N LEU A 448 43.72 -3.42 -13.62
CA LEU A 448 43.58 -2.13 -14.32
C LEU A 448 44.79 -1.79 -15.18
N PHE A 449 46.02 -2.12 -14.72
CA PHE A 449 47.24 -1.92 -15.53
C PHE A 449 47.19 -2.73 -16.81
N ALA A 450 46.78 -3.97 -16.75
CA ALA A 450 46.70 -4.86 -17.90
C ALA A 450 45.68 -4.39 -18.97
N THR A 451 44.64 -3.65 -18.54
CA THR A 451 43.52 -3.25 -19.40
C THR A 451 43.59 -1.80 -19.88
N ALA A 452 44.10 -0.88 -19.07
CA ALA A 452 43.96 0.56 -19.33
C ALA A 452 45.28 1.34 -19.51
N GLY A 453 46.46 0.76 -19.19
CA GLY A 453 47.76 1.40 -19.38
C GLY A 453 47.96 2.76 -18.68
N LEU A 454 47.28 2.98 -17.57
CA LEU A 454 47.28 4.24 -16.81
C LEU A 454 48.52 4.38 -15.93
N ASP A 455 48.86 5.60 -15.52
CA ASP A 455 49.95 5.85 -14.58
C ASP A 455 49.66 5.27 -13.16
N PRO A 456 50.69 4.92 -12.38
CA PRO A 456 50.55 4.23 -11.10
C PRO A 456 49.72 4.97 -10.05
N SER A 457 49.74 6.31 -10.06
CA SER A 457 48.97 7.15 -9.11
C SER A 457 47.49 7.10 -9.43
N THR A 458 47.10 7.26 -10.66
CA THR A 458 45.73 7.16 -11.18
C THR A 458 45.16 5.76 -10.97
N MET A 459 45.97 4.71 -11.23
CA MET A 459 45.55 3.32 -10.96
C MET A 459 45.24 3.06 -9.48
N LYS A 460 46.04 3.57 -8.56
CA LYS A 460 45.82 3.43 -7.14
C LYS A 460 44.50 4.12 -6.72
N GLN A 461 44.27 5.34 -7.18
CA GLN A 461 43.02 6.07 -6.91
C GLN A 461 41.81 5.35 -7.45
N LEU A 462 41.89 4.87 -8.70
CA LEU A 462 40.79 4.12 -9.33
C LEU A 462 40.52 2.80 -8.62
N SER A 463 41.57 2.09 -8.18
CA SER A 463 41.44 0.85 -7.41
C SER A 463 40.76 1.08 -6.05
N ILE A 464 41.11 2.17 -5.36
CA ILE A 464 40.43 2.57 -4.13
C ILE A 464 38.95 2.89 -4.39
N GLY A 465 38.67 3.62 -5.49
CA GLY A 465 37.29 3.93 -5.89
C GLY A 465 36.45 2.69 -6.19
N LEU A 466 37.03 1.70 -6.90
CA LEU A 466 36.34 0.43 -7.17
C LEU A 466 36.09 -0.39 -5.90
N LEU A 467 37.07 -0.47 -4.99
CA LEU A 467 36.89 -1.14 -3.70
C LEU A 467 35.85 -0.42 -2.82
N TYR A 468 35.84 0.91 -2.83
CA TYR A 468 34.81 1.68 -2.13
C TYR A 468 33.42 1.43 -2.70
N GLY A 469 33.28 1.36 -4.03
CA GLY A 469 32.03 0.97 -4.67
C GLY A 469 31.53 -0.41 -4.26
N GLU A 470 32.48 -1.40 -4.14
CA GLU A 470 32.11 -2.75 -3.69
C GLU A 470 31.69 -2.76 -2.21
N VAL A 471 32.36 -1.98 -1.35
CA VAL A 471 31.92 -1.79 0.06
C VAL A 471 30.51 -1.23 0.16
N GLN A 472 30.21 -0.19 -0.62
CA GLN A 472 28.87 0.39 -0.66
C GLN A 472 27.84 -0.66 -1.11
N ARG A 473 28.18 -1.44 -2.13
CA ARG A 473 27.32 -2.50 -2.66
C ARG A 473 27.03 -3.58 -1.62
N GLN A 474 28.07 -4.06 -0.91
CA GLN A 474 27.95 -5.07 0.15
C GLN A 474 27.19 -4.52 1.36
N ALA A 475 27.46 -3.28 1.76
CA ALA A 475 26.72 -2.60 2.84
C ALA A 475 25.22 -2.49 2.50
N ALA A 476 24.89 -2.17 1.25
CA ALA A 476 23.50 -2.12 0.80
C ALA A 476 22.83 -3.50 0.82
N VAL A 477 23.52 -4.59 0.41
CA VAL A 477 22.97 -5.96 0.53
C VAL A 477 22.62 -6.27 1.97
N LEU A 478 23.53 -6.03 2.91
CA LEU A 478 23.28 -6.26 4.34
C LEU A 478 22.12 -5.42 4.88
N ALA A 479 21.97 -4.18 4.40
CA ALA A 479 20.85 -3.33 4.78
C ALA A 479 19.50 -3.88 4.25
N PHE A 480 19.46 -4.43 3.04
CA PHE A 480 18.26 -5.12 2.53
C PHE A 480 17.94 -6.38 3.33
N VAL A 481 18.94 -7.15 3.73
CA VAL A 481 18.77 -8.31 4.62
C VAL A 481 18.14 -7.88 5.94
N ASP A 482 18.59 -6.78 6.55
CA ASP A 482 18.00 -6.23 7.77
C ASP A 482 16.52 -5.81 7.57
N VAL A 483 16.19 -5.23 6.41
CA VAL A 483 14.80 -4.91 6.05
C VAL A 483 13.95 -6.18 5.94
N PHE A 484 14.45 -7.24 5.30
CA PHE A 484 13.72 -8.50 5.21
C PHE A 484 13.55 -9.17 6.58
N TRP A 485 14.52 -9.06 7.48
CA TRP A 485 14.41 -9.46 8.88
C TRP A 485 13.31 -8.69 9.59
N MET A 486 13.27 -7.37 9.44
CA MET A 486 12.23 -6.53 10.04
C MET A 486 10.84 -6.95 9.55
N LEU A 487 10.67 -7.12 8.23
CA LEU A 487 9.39 -7.56 7.64
C LEU A 487 8.99 -8.95 8.13
N MET A 488 9.94 -9.89 8.25
CA MET A 488 9.69 -11.22 8.81
C MET A 488 9.19 -11.15 10.25
N LEU A 489 9.77 -10.31 11.09
CA LEU A 489 9.35 -10.11 12.48
C LEU A 489 7.95 -9.50 12.57
N ILE A 490 7.59 -8.58 11.67
CA ILE A 490 6.24 -8.01 11.58
C ILE A 490 5.21 -9.10 11.25
N PHE A 491 5.50 -9.99 10.27
CA PHE A 491 4.63 -11.13 9.99
C PHE A 491 4.56 -12.10 11.17
N ALA A 492 5.67 -12.35 11.87
CA ALA A 492 5.69 -13.19 13.07
C ALA A 492 4.83 -12.61 14.21
N ALA A 493 4.80 -11.27 14.35
CA ALA A 493 3.95 -10.59 15.33
C ALA A 493 2.44 -10.79 15.08
N ILE A 494 2.04 -11.21 13.89
CA ILE A 494 0.65 -11.57 13.56
C ILE A 494 0.24 -12.89 14.24
N LEU A 495 1.16 -13.85 14.42
CA LEU A 495 0.84 -15.18 14.94
C LEU A 495 0.07 -15.18 16.27
N PRO A 496 0.51 -14.47 17.32
CA PRO A 496 -0.23 -14.44 18.58
C PRO A 496 -1.61 -13.78 18.45
N LEU A 497 -1.77 -12.83 17.53
CA LEU A 497 -3.05 -12.16 17.30
C LEU A 497 -4.09 -13.07 16.64
N ILE A 498 -3.66 -14.14 15.94
CA ILE A 498 -4.57 -15.13 15.33
C ILE A 498 -5.42 -15.82 16.40
N LEU A 499 -4.89 -16.02 17.61
CA LEU A 499 -5.62 -16.62 18.72
C LEU A 499 -6.83 -15.78 19.15
N LEU A 500 -6.81 -14.47 18.87
CA LEU A 500 -7.90 -13.56 19.16
C LEU A 500 -9.02 -13.61 18.11
N LEU A 501 -8.76 -14.13 16.90
CA LEU A 501 -9.80 -14.38 15.89
C LEU A 501 -10.69 -15.55 16.33
N ARG A 502 -11.93 -15.59 15.83
CA ARG A 502 -12.80 -16.76 15.98
C ARG A 502 -12.58 -17.78 14.87
N GLY A 503 -12.67 -19.05 15.25
CA GLY A 503 -12.36 -20.19 14.37
C GLY A 503 -13.34 -20.40 13.21
N LYS A 504 -14.66 -20.36 13.43
CA LYS A 504 -15.67 -20.59 12.39
C LYS A 504 -16.54 -19.36 12.19
N THR A 505 -16.42 -18.72 11.02
CA THR A 505 -17.31 -17.63 10.54
C THR A 505 -18.33 -18.21 9.54
N GLY A 506 -19.18 -19.10 9.98
CA GLY A 506 -20.20 -19.69 9.09
C GLY A 506 -20.66 -21.03 9.59
N GLY A 507 -21.54 -21.02 10.54
CA GLY A 507 -22.20 -22.22 11.01
C GLY A 507 -23.16 -21.84 12.12
N GLN A 508 -24.44 -22.02 11.87
CA GLN A 508 -25.57 -21.98 12.77
C GLN A 508 -25.14 -22.02 14.24
N ALA A 509 -25.57 -21.04 15.02
CA ALA A 509 -25.88 -21.33 16.40
C ALA A 509 -26.84 -22.51 16.39
N ALA A 510 -26.30 -23.71 16.47
CA ALA A 510 -27.08 -24.88 16.82
C ALA A 510 -27.71 -24.55 18.18
N GLY A 511 -29.02 -24.53 18.21
CA GLY A 511 -29.81 -24.27 19.39
C GLY A 511 -29.29 -25.09 20.56
N ILE A 512 -29.08 -24.40 21.63
CA ILE A 512 -29.12 -25.00 22.96
C ILE A 512 -30.48 -24.61 23.55
N HIS A 513 -31.29 -25.62 23.72
CA HIS A 513 -32.55 -25.64 24.45
C HIS A 513 -32.38 -25.05 25.82
#